data_9f9825e40ad45e6562ce4810a013653f
#
_entry.id   9f9825e40ad45e6562ce4810a013653f
#
_cell.length_a   1.000
_cell.length_b   1.000
_cell.length_c   1.000
_cell.angle_alpha   90.00
_cell.angle_beta   90.00
_cell.angle_gamma   90.00
#
_symmetry.space_group_name_H-M   'P 1'
#
loop_
_entity.id
_entity.type
_entity.pdbx_description
1 polymer ?
#
loop_
_entity_poly.entity_id
_entity_poly.type
_entity_poly.pdbx_seq_one_letter_code
_entity_poly.pdbx_strand_id
1 'polypeptide(L)'
;MKGKVLFIDYVYMKGHVNFNRIHIDAIRSAGYDVKIVLHSDIASQLDYPDSDYVAKLPRFLNMRGKRAVLNRIIFTVTLLYLKFKIRFSDYTHVVVSSCDEVTLGLLPLCRNMYIICHNTGTVASRVKLFFLKRLARHNTFVVFDDYMKKPLLENGITNVAVVSHGCVSPFDESHANTSLPEYFSTFRKVVFHPSSKADDTFVNSLVSSSELADFLARNDVLLLIHGDKKEGEKYPDNVRFISGFLPTALYREIFLRSDIVLLAYPSSFQNQVSGVSFECVANRKNMLVLEHPALHYCRDFYNYDPIF
;
A
#
# COMPACT_ATOMS: atom_id res chain seq x y z
N MET A 1 -6.70 -30.07 5.34
CA MET A 1 -5.81 -28.98 4.89
C MET A 1 -5.53 -29.13 3.40
N LYS A 2 -5.67 -28.05 2.63
CA LYS A 2 -5.47 -28.07 1.15
C LYS A 2 -3.98 -28.14 0.74
N GLY A 3 -3.06 -27.82 1.66
CA GLY A 3 -1.63 -27.80 1.39
C GLY A 3 -0.92 -26.77 2.28
N LYS A 4 0.39 -26.61 2.06
CA LYS A 4 1.25 -25.71 2.83
C LYS A 4 1.73 -24.56 1.96
N VAL A 5 1.46 -23.32 2.37
CA VAL A 5 1.85 -22.11 1.66
C VAL A 5 2.96 -21.41 2.41
N LEU A 6 4.00 -20.97 1.69
CA LEU A 6 5.02 -20.09 2.23
C LEU A 6 4.77 -18.67 1.75
N PHE A 7 4.48 -17.75 2.68
CA PHE A 7 4.29 -16.33 2.42
C PHE A 7 5.57 -15.56 2.78
N ILE A 8 6.14 -14.82 1.82
CA ILE A 8 7.42 -14.13 1.97
C ILE A 8 7.26 -12.64 1.65
N ASP A 9 7.60 -11.76 2.59
CA ASP A 9 7.85 -10.35 2.34
C ASP A 9 9.29 -10.00 2.77
N TYR A 10 10.19 -9.95 1.78
CA TYR A 10 11.61 -9.69 2.03
C TYR A 10 12.02 -8.25 1.71
N VAL A 11 11.14 -7.48 1.08
CA VAL A 11 11.35 -6.05 0.85
C VAL A 11 10.69 -5.29 2.01
N TYR A 12 11.51 -4.75 2.91
CA TYR A 12 11.01 -4.04 4.07
C TYR A 12 10.23 -2.78 3.70
N MET A 13 8.92 -2.81 3.82
CA MET A 13 8.02 -1.67 3.60
C MET A 13 7.09 -1.50 4.81
N LYS A 14 7.25 -0.39 5.54
CA LYS A 14 6.50 -0.12 6.78
C LYS A 14 4.98 -0.17 6.60
N GLY A 15 4.47 0.19 5.43
CA GLY A 15 3.03 0.15 5.11
C GLY A 15 2.46 -1.24 4.85
N HIS A 16 3.28 -2.30 4.80
CA HIS A 16 2.82 -3.65 4.43
C HIS A 16 2.24 -4.48 5.58
N VAL A 17 2.18 -3.98 6.80
CA VAL A 17 1.64 -4.72 7.95
C VAL A 17 0.21 -5.18 7.67
N ASN A 18 -0.70 -4.26 7.36
CA ASN A 18 -2.09 -4.57 7.07
C ASN A 18 -2.23 -5.39 5.78
N PHE A 19 -1.47 -5.05 4.75
CA PHE A 19 -1.45 -5.77 3.49
C PHE A 19 -1.07 -7.25 3.70
N ASN A 20 0.01 -7.52 4.41
CA ASN A 20 0.46 -8.88 4.70
C ASN A 20 -0.58 -9.64 5.54
N ARG A 21 -1.20 -8.99 6.54
CA ARG A 21 -2.28 -9.59 7.35
C ARG A 21 -3.43 -10.05 6.46
N ILE A 22 -3.97 -9.17 5.61
CA ILE A 22 -5.10 -9.47 4.72
C ILE A 22 -4.82 -10.74 3.90
N HIS A 23 -3.65 -10.81 3.27
CA HIS A 23 -3.31 -11.92 2.37
C HIS A 23 -3.03 -13.22 3.13
N ILE A 24 -2.32 -13.16 4.25
CA ILE A 24 -2.06 -14.32 5.11
C ILE A 24 -3.38 -14.89 5.63
N ASP A 25 -4.27 -14.04 6.15
CA ASP A 25 -5.55 -14.48 6.71
C ASP A 25 -6.49 -15.01 5.63
N ALA A 26 -6.50 -14.40 4.43
CA ALA A 26 -7.26 -14.91 3.29
C ALA A 26 -6.79 -16.31 2.86
N ILE A 27 -5.47 -16.55 2.80
CA ILE A 27 -4.92 -17.85 2.43
C ILE A 27 -5.26 -18.90 3.51
N ARG A 28 -5.20 -18.53 4.81
CA ARG A 28 -5.62 -19.39 5.92
C ARG A 28 -7.11 -19.72 5.86
N SER A 29 -7.95 -18.71 5.63
CA SER A 29 -9.40 -18.89 5.50
C SER A 29 -9.78 -19.78 4.32
N ALA A 30 -8.92 -19.82 3.28
CA ALA A 30 -9.07 -20.76 2.17
C ALA A 30 -8.65 -22.20 2.54
N GLY A 31 -8.20 -22.49 3.77
CA GLY A 31 -7.89 -23.82 4.30
C GLY A 31 -6.44 -24.28 4.11
N TYR A 32 -5.51 -23.38 3.85
CA TYR A 32 -4.07 -23.70 3.76
C TYR A 32 -3.35 -23.50 5.10
N ASP A 33 -2.32 -24.31 5.36
CA ASP A 33 -1.31 -24.06 6.40
C ASP A 33 -0.33 -23.00 5.88
N VAL A 34 -0.30 -21.83 6.51
CA VAL A 34 0.55 -20.71 6.07
C VAL A 34 1.77 -20.57 6.96
N LYS A 35 2.95 -20.72 6.37
CA LYS A 35 4.23 -20.40 6.98
C LYS A 35 4.76 -19.09 6.48
N ILE A 36 5.43 -18.32 7.33
CA ILE A 36 5.65 -16.89 7.15
C ILE A 36 7.14 -16.54 7.22
N VAL A 37 7.57 -15.67 6.31
CA VAL A 37 8.87 -14.99 6.35
C VAL A 37 8.64 -13.50 6.26
N LEU A 38 8.92 -12.77 7.34
CA LEU A 38 8.77 -11.31 7.42
C LEU A 38 9.95 -10.69 8.15
N HIS A 39 10.16 -9.40 7.97
CA HIS A 39 11.05 -8.62 8.83
C HIS A 39 10.53 -8.57 10.27
N SER A 40 11.44 -8.63 11.24
CA SER A 40 11.11 -8.68 12.67
C SER A 40 10.20 -7.52 13.12
N ASP A 41 10.43 -6.31 12.57
CA ASP A 41 9.63 -5.13 12.90
C ASP A 41 8.19 -5.19 12.34
N ILE A 42 7.97 -5.93 11.25
CA ILE A 42 6.62 -6.18 10.70
C ILE A 42 5.98 -7.34 11.47
N ALA A 43 6.74 -8.40 11.71
CA ALA A 43 6.27 -9.58 12.42
C ALA A 43 5.79 -9.26 13.86
N SER A 44 6.45 -8.33 14.56
CA SER A 44 6.05 -7.89 15.91
C SER A 44 4.73 -7.11 15.95
N GLN A 45 4.20 -6.68 14.81
CA GLN A 45 2.91 -5.97 14.69
C GLN A 45 1.76 -6.90 14.24
N LEU A 46 2.08 -8.18 14.02
CA LEU A 46 1.12 -9.21 13.62
C LEU A 46 1.05 -10.26 14.72
N ASP A 47 -0.17 -10.52 15.22
CA ASP A 47 -0.41 -11.43 16.35
C ASP A 47 -0.47 -12.90 15.86
N TYR A 48 0.60 -13.35 15.15
CA TYR A 48 0.71 -14.75 14.74
C TYR A 48 1.66 -15.51 15.68
N PRO A 49 1.36 -16.80 15.96
CA PRO A 49 2.24 -17.64 16.76
C PRO A 49 3.65 -17.74 16.18
N ASP A 50 4.65 -17.82 17.04
CA ASP A 50 6.06 -17.97 16.61
C ASP A 50 6.28 -19.21 15.74
N SER A 51 5.51 -20.29 15.96
CA SER A 51 5.53 -21.52 15.18
C SER A 51 5.15 -21.35 13.71
N ASP A 52 4.50 -20.25 13.37
CA ASP A 52 4.13 -19.94 11.98
C ASP A 52 5.27 -19.29 11.21
N TYR A 53 6.25 -18.72 11.91
CA TYR A 53 7.39 -18.09 11.28
C TYR A 53 8.51 -19.08 10.98
N VAL A 54 8.83 -19.23 9.69
CA VAL A 54 10.05 -19.95 9.24
C VAL A 54 11.28 -19.08 9.46
N ALA A 55 11.15 -17.77 9.26
CA ALA A 55 12.18 -16.79 9.53
C ALA A 55 11.60 -15.42 9.85
N LYS A 56 12.12 -14.79 10.90
CA LYS A 56 12.00 -13.36 11.15
C LYS A 56 13.30 -12.70 10.71
N LEU A 57 13.24 -11.90 9.64
CA LEU A 57 14.42 -11.25 9.08
C LEU A 57 14.90 -10.13 10.03
N PRO A 58 16.20 -10.11 10.38
CA PRO A 58 16.70 -9.14 11.34
C PRO A 58 16.75 -7.72 10.78
N ARG A 59 16.75 -6.72 11.67
CA ARG A 59 16.71 -5.29 11.34
C ARG A 59 17.83 -4.81 10.42
N PHE A 60 19.00 -5.43 10.46
CA PHE A 60 20.10 -5.02 9.59
C PHE A 60 19.84 -5.34 8.09
N LEU A 61 18.88 -6.22 7.79
CA LEU A 61 18.38 -6.52 6.44
C LEU A 61 17.24 -5.59 5.99
N ASN A 62 16.83 -4.62 6.81
CA ASN A 62 15.82 -3.66 6.43
C ASN A 62 16.35 -2.73 5.34
N MET A 63 15.45 -2.36 4.41
CA MET A 63 15.74 -1.40 3.36
C MET A 63 16.22 -0.05 3.92
N ARG A 64 17.24 0.54 3.31
CA ARG A 64 17.91 1.78 3.74
C ARG A 64 17.49 2.97 2.88
N GLY A 65 16.27 3.48 3.10
CA GLY A 65 15.77 4.68 2.42
C GLY A 65 15.84 4.58 0.89
N LYS A 66 16.22 5.66 0.19
CA LYS A 66 16.28 5.73 -1.29
C LYS A 66 17.60 5.23 -1.91
N ARG A 67 18.45 4.52 -1.18
CA ARG A 67 19.75 4.02 -1.65
C ARG A 67 19.61 2.74 -2.48
N ALA A 68 19.26 2.86 -3.76
CA ALA A 68 18.90 1.73 -4.62
C ALA A 68 19.97 0.61 -4.69
N VAL A 69 21.25 0.96 -4.84
CA VAL A 69 22.34 -0.02 -4.93
C VAL A 69 22.50 -0.79 -3.61
N LEU A 70 22.52 -0.06 -2.48
CA LEU A 70 22.64 -0.68 -1.16
C LEU A 70 21.46 -1.59 -0.86
N ASN A 71 20.25 -1.17 -1.20
CA ASN A 71 19.06 -1.98 -1.03
C ASN A 71 19.13 -3.27 -1.85
N ARG A 72 19.62 -3.23 -3.09
CA ARG A 72 19.81 -4.44 -3.91
C ARG A 72 20.84 -5.39 -3.32
N ILE A 73 21.91 -4.89 -2.71
CA ILE A 73 22.87 -5.72 -1.97
C ILE A 73 22.16 -6.40 -0.80
N ILE A 74 21.41 -5.65 -0.01
CA ILE A 74 20.63 -6.19 1.13
C ILE A 74 19.64 -7.26 0.64
N PHE A 75 18.87 -6.99 -0.41
CA PHE A 75 17.92 -7.95 -0.96
C PHE A 75 18.61 -9.21 -1.50
N THR A 76 19.77 -9.06 -2.16
CA THR A 76 20.57 -10.19 -2.63
C THR A 76 21.02 -11.08 -1.48
N VAL A 77 21.56 -10.47 -0.41
CA VAL A 77 21.98 -11.22 0.80
C VAL A 77 20.76 -11.90 1.44
N THR A 78 19.63 -11.22 1.51
CA THR A 78 18.39 -11.79 2.06
C THR A 78 17.92 -13.00 1.23
N LEU A 79 17.89 -12.87 -0.10
CA LEU A 79 17.48 -13.98 -0.98
C LEU A 79 18.42 -15.19 -0.86
N LEU A 80 19.75 -14.97 -0.80
CA LEU A 80 20.72 -16.04 -0.56
C LEU A 80 20.46 -16.71 0.79
N TYR A 81 20.31 -15.93 1.87
CA TYR A 81 19.99 -16.47 3.18
C TYR A 81 18.74 -17.35 3.15
N LEU A 82 17.65 -16.88 2.51
CA LEU A 82 16.42 -17.65 2.38
C LEU A 82 16.60 -18.93 1.58
N LYS A 83 17.39 -18.90 0.49
CA LYS A 83 17.69 -20.09 -0.31
C LYS A 83 18.44 -21.17 0.47
N PHE A 84 19.32 -20.79 1.40
CA PHE A 84 20.03 -21.74 2.26
C PHE A 84 19.19 -22.23 3.44
N LYS A 85 18.31 -21.38 3.98
CA LYS A 85 17.53 -21.68 5.17
C LYS A 85 16.27 -22.50 4.89
N ILE A 86 15.65 -22.31 3.71
CA ILE A 86 14.32 -22.83 3.41
C ILE A 86 14.37 -23.90 2.34
N ARG A 87 13.76 -25.04 2.63
CA ARG A 87 13.51 -26.08 1.65
C ARG A 87 12.18 -25.81 0.95
N PHE A 88 12.21 -25.12 -0.21
CA PHE A 88 11.03 -24.69 -0.91
C PHE A 88 10.13 -25.83 -1.40
N SER A 89 10.69 -27.03 -1.60
CA SER A 89 9.93 -28.24 -1.96
C SER A 89 8.93 -28.71 -0.89
N ASP A 90 9.04 -28.22 0.34
CA ASP A 90 8.13 -28.57 1.42
C ASP A 90 6.81 -27.79 1.36
N TYR A 91 6.67 -26.88 0.39
CA TYR A 91 5.51 -26.01 0.21
C TYR A 91 4.84 -26.29 -1.13
N THR A 92 3.50 -26.38 -1.10
CA THR A 92 2.68 -26.51 -2.31
C THR A 92 2.66 -25.22 -3.12
N HIS A 93 2.71 -24.07 -2.43
CA HIS A 93 2.74 -22.75 -3.05
C HIS A 93 3.70 -21.82 -2.31
N VAL A 94 4.36 -20.96 -3.06
CA VAL A 94 5.20 -19.89 -2.52
C VAL A 94 4.66 -18.54 -3.02
N VAL A 95 4.29 -17.67 -2.10
CA VAL A 95 3.78 -16.31 -2.37
C VAL A 95 4.86 -15.31 -1.97
N VAL A 96 5.30 -14.50 -2.91
CA VAL A 96 6.23 -13.39 -2.67
C VAL A 96 5.41 -12.10 -2.67
N SER A 97 5.22 -11.55 -1.48
CA SER A 97 4.34 -10.39 -1.23
C SER A 97 4.88 -9.09 -1.84
N SER A 98 6.18 -8.93 -1.86
CA SER A 98 6.85 -7.81 -2.53
C SER A 98 8.23 -8.21 -3.02
N CYS A 99 8.67 -7.63 -4.12
CA CYS A 99 9.99 -7.95 -4.67
C CYS A 99 10.67 -6.72 -5.31
N ASP A 100 12.01 -6.74 -5.34
CA ASP A 100 12.79 -6.01 -6.33
C ASP A 100 12.96 -6.91 -7.55
N GLU A 101 12.47 -6.49 -8.68
CA GLU A 101 12.37 -7.29 -9.91
C GLU A 101 13.76 -7.75 -10.40
N VAL A 102 14.78 -6.92 -10.19
CA VAL A 102 16.15 -7.19 -10.61
C VAL A 102 16.76 -8.28 -9.74
N THR A 103 16.72 -8.14 -8.42
CA THR A 103 17.34 -9.10 -7.50
C THR A 103 16.63 -10.44 -7.52
N LEU A 104 15.28 -10.45 -7.51
CA LEU A 104 14.52 -11.69 -7.60
C LEU A 104 14.69 -12.35 -8.98
N GLY A 105 14.79 -11.56 -10.06
CA GLY A 105 15.03 -12.06 -11.40
C GLY A 105 16.44 -12.66 -11.59
N LEU A 106 17.44 -12.14 -10.86
CA LEU A 106 18.80 -12.71 -10.82
C LEU A 106 18.85 -13.99 -9.96
N LEU A 107 18.20 -13.98 -8.80
CA LEU A 107 18.23 -15.02 -7.79
C LEU A 107 16.80 -15.49 -7.43
N PRO A 108 16.07 -16.13 -8.35
CA PRO A 108 14.73 -16.61 -8.05
C PRO A 108 14.79 -17.65 -6.92
N LEU A 109 13.88 -17.56 -5.95
CA LEU A 109 13.85 -18.46 -4.79
C LEU A 109 13.53 -19.90 -5.21
N CYS A 110 12.51 -20.08 -6.04
CA CYS A 110 12.11 -21.35 -6.64
C CYS A 110 11.38 -21.11 -7.96
N ARG A 111 10.79 -22.16 -8.54
CA ARG A 111 9.83 -22.07 -9.65
C ARG A 111 8.40 -22.09 -9.11
N ASN A 112 7.42 -21.67 -9.93
CA ASN A 112 5.99 -21.67 -9.62
C ASN A 112 5.62 -20.80 -8.41
N MET A 113 6.33 -19.67 -8.24
CA MET A 113 5.93 -18.65 -7.27
C MET A 113 4.74 -17.81 -7.78
N TYR A 114 3.94 -17.35 -6.83
CA TYR A 114 3.01 -16.24 -7.02
C TYR A 114 3.69 -14.97 -6.55
N ILE A 115 3.90 -14.01 -7.46
CA ILE A 115 4.63 -12.76 -7.18
C ILE A 115 3.65 -11.61 -7.22
N ILE A 116 3.39 -10.96 -6.09
CA ILE A 116 2.47 -9.84 -6.01
C ILE A 116 3.17 -8.58 -6.53
N CYS A 117 2.54 -7.92 -7.51
CA CYS A 117 3.01 -6.67 -8.10
C CYS A 117 2.24 -5.50 -7.51
N HIS A 118 2.90 -4.68 -6.69
CA HIS A 118 2.29 -3.45 -6.14
C HIS A 118 2.30 -2.30 -7.15
N ASN A 119 3.14 -2.37 -8.16
CA ASN A 119 3.23 -1.37 -9.22
C ASN A 119 3.68 -2.02 -10.54
N THR A 120 2.83 -2.01 -11.53
CA THR A 120 3.14 -2.56 -12.85
C THR A 120 3.75 -1.54 -13.82
N GLY A 121 3.83 -0.25 -13.44
CA GLY A 121 4.55 0.78 -14.19
C GLY A 121 6.06 0.52 -14.30
N THR A 122 6.58 -0.41 -13.50
CA THR A 122 7.99 -0.86 -13.58
C THR A 122 8.38 -1.44 -14.94
N VAL A 123 7.41 -1.87 -15.77
CA VAL A 123 7.65 -2.32 -17.15
C VAL A 123 8.25 -1.24 -18.07
N ALA A 124 8.09 0.04 -17.74
CA ALA A 124 8.71 1.15 -18.48
C ALA A 124 10.25 1.11 -18.42
N SER A 125 10.83 0.47 -17.41
CA SER A 125 12.27 0.28 -17.31
C SER A 125 12.70 -0.97 -18.09
N ARG A 126 13.52 -0.81 -19.14
CA ARG A 126 14.03 -1.92 -19.97
C ARG A 126 14.74 -3.00 -19.13
N VAL A 127 15.50 -2.59 -18.10
CA VAL A 127 16.21 -3.51 -17.21
C VAL A 127 15.23 -4.31 -16.36
N LYS A 128 14.28 -3.66 -15.72
CA LYS A 128 13.27 -4.34 -14.90
C LYS A 128 12.39 -5.25 -15.76
N LEU A 129 11.96 -4.79 -16.93
CA LEU A 129 11.18 -5.58 -17.89
C LEU A 129 11.90 -6.87 -18.30
N PHE A 130 13.22 -6.81 -18.53
CA PHE A 130 14.02 -8.01 -18.84
C PHE A 130 13.91 -9.06 -17.71
N PHE A 131 14.05 -8.63 -16.45
CA PHE A 131 13.95 -9.53 -15.30
C PHE A 131 12.52 -9.99 -15.04
N LEU A 132 11.51 -9.14 -15.24
CA LEU A 132 10.11 -9.53 -15.18
C LEU A 132 9.79 -10.62 -16.20
N LYS A 133 10.23 -10.47 -17.47
CA LYS A 133 10.05 -11.51 -18.50
C LYS A 133 10.77 -12.81 -18.14
N ARG A 134 11.95 -12.73 -17.53
CA ARG A 134 12.66 -13.91 -17.04
C ARG A 134 11.89 -14.63 -15.94
N LEU A 135 11.34 -13.89 -14.97
CA LEU A 135 10.51 -14.43 -13.90
C LEU A 135 9.21 -15.04 -14.44
N ALA A 136 8.55 -14.39 -15.39
CA ALA A 136 7.29 -14.81 -15.98
C ALA A 136 7.33 -16.20 -16.63
N ARG A 137 8.50 -16.68 -17.03
CA ARG A 137 8.66 -18.01 -17.65
C ARG A 137 8.25 -19.18 -16.72
N HIS A 138 8.32 -18.97 -15.42
CA HIS A 138 8.10 -20.02 -14.44
C HIS A 138 7.25 -19.60 -13.25
N ASN A 139 6.74 -18.36 -13.23
CA ASN A 139 6.03 -17.81 -12.10
C ASN A 139 4.78 -17.05 -12.56
N THR A 140 3.80 -16.95 -11.69
CA THR A 140 2.57 -16.18 -11.93
C THR A 140 2.68 -14.84 -11.23
N PHE A 141 2.48 -13.75 -11.96
CA PHE A 141 2.31 -12.44 -11.38
C PHE A 141 0.88 -12.26 -10.88
N VAL A 142 0.73 -11.68 -9.70
CA VAL A 142 -0.56 -11.35 -9.11
C VAL A 142 -0.69 -9.83 -9.10
N VAL A 143 -1.78 -9.33 -9.66
CA VAL A 143 -2.15 -7.91 -9.67
C VAL A 143 -3.54 -7.74 -9.07
N PHE A 144 -3.93 -6.51 -8.73
CA PHE A 144 -5.14 -6.26 -7.97
C PHE A 144 -6.36 -5.89 -8.82
N ASP A 145 -6.14 -5.48 -10.06
CA ASP A 145 -7.19 -5.20 -11.04
C ASP A 145 -6.70 -5.36 -12.48
N ASP A 146 -7.63 -5.26 -13.43
CA ASP A 146 -7.32 -5.38 -14.86
C ASP A 146 -6.52 -4.17 -15.39
N TYR A 147 -6.65 -3.01 -14.79
CA TYR A 147 -5.84 -1.84 -15.14
C TYR A 147 -4.35 -2.11 -14.88
N MET A 148 -4.02 -2.73 -13.75
CA MET A 148 -2.65 -3.16 -13.44
C MET A 148 -2.17 -4.31 -14.34
N LYS A 149 -3.07 -5.18 -14.81
CA LYS A 149 -2.73 -6.31 -15.69
C LYS A 149 -2.31 -5.85 -17.08
N LYS A 150 -2.95 -4.80 -17.60
CA LYS A 150 -2.77 -4.32 -18.98
C LYS A 150 -1.32 -4.04 -19.36
N PRO A 151 -0.51 -3.27 -18.58
CA PRO A 151 0.89 -3.01 -18.92
C PRO A 151 1.75 -4.28 -18.99
N LEU A 152 1.46 -5.30 -18.18
CA LEU A 152 2.17 -6.58 -18.22
C LEU A 152 1.88 -7.33 -19.52
N LEU A 153 0.59 -7.41 -19.91
CA LEU A 153 0.17 -8.08 -21.14
C LEU A 153 0.76 -7.39 -22.40
N GLU A 154 0.69 -6.06 -22.47
CA GLU A 154 1.24 -5.26 -23.56
C GLU A 154 2.76 -5.46 -23.74
N ASN A 155 3.44 -5.84 -22.67
CA ASN A 155 4.86 -6.16 -22.67
C ASN A 155 5.16 -7.67 -22.80
N GLY A 156 4.16 -8.50 -23.13
CA GLY A 156 4.32 -9.93 -23.41
C GLY A 156 4.47 -10.80 -22.14
N ILE A 157 4.04 -10.31 -20.99
CA ILE A 157 3.96 -11.07 -19.73
C ILE A 157 2.52 -11.56 -19.59
N THR A 158 2.25 -12.83 -19.94
CA THR A 158 0.89 -13.38 -20.03
C THR A 158 0.47 -14.18 -18.80
N ASN A 159 1.40 -14.68 -18.01
CA ASN A 159 1.08 -15.45 -16.79
C ASN A 159 0.75 -14.49 -15.63
N VAL A 160 -0.44 -13.89 -15.67
CA VAL A 160 -0.92 -12.87 -14.75
C VAL A 160 -2.30 -13.24 -14.23
N ALA A 161 -2.43 -13.34 -12.92
CA ALA A 161 -3.69 -13.51 -12.22
C ALA A 161 -4.16 -12.17 -11.63
N VAL A 162 -5.46 -11.89 -11.71
CA VAL A 162 -6.08 -10.75 -11.00
C VAL A 162 -6.70 -11.28 -9.72
N VAL A 163 -6.30 -10.71 -8.59
CA VAL A 163 -6.83 -11.00 -7.25
C VAL A 163 -7.09 -9.68 -6.56
N SER A 164 -8.32 -9.41 -6.17
CA SER A 164 -8.67 -8.15 -5.49
C SER A 164 -7.78 -7.92 -4.28
N HIS A 165 -7.43 -6.65 -4.04
CA HIS A 165 -6.54 -6.24 -2.94
C HIS A 165 -7.02 -6.70 -1.56
N GLY A 166 -8.34 -6.82 -1.39
CA GLY A 166 -8.97 -7.13 -0.12
C GLY A 166 -9.11 -5.90 0.79
N CYS A 167 -10.03 -5.98 1.73
CA CYS A 167 -10.26 -4.93 2.72
C CYS A 167 -9.60 -5.30 4.05
N VAL A 168 -9.08 -4.30 4.74
CA VAL A 168 -8.71 -4.41 6.16
C VAL A 168 -9.98 -4.62 7.00
N SER A 169 -9.81 -5.13 8.23
CA SER A 169 -10.89 -5.05 9.22
C SER A 169 -11.20 -3.58 9.54
N PRO A 170 -12.46 -3.23 9.82
CA PRO A 170 -12.80 -1.90 10.30
C PRO A 170 -11.90 -1.50 11.48
N PHE A 171 -11.59 -0.22 11.58
CA PHE A 171 -10.83 0.29 12.70
C PHE A 171 -11.67 0.18 13.98
N ASP A 172 -11.04 -0.28 15.06
CA ASP A 172 -11.70 -0.40 16.36
C ASP A 172 -11.79 0.98 17.02
N GLU A 173 -13.01 1.45 17.22
CA GLU A 173 -13.29 2.73 17.89
C GLU A 173 -12.99 2.68 19.41
N SER A 174 -12.92 1.48 20.00
CA SER A 174 -12.70 1.32 21.45
C SER A 174 -11.30 1.77 21.92
N HIS A 175 -10.36 1.92 21.00
CA HIS A 175 -8.98 2.37 21.26
C HIS A 175 -8.74 3.84 20.92
N ALA A 176 -9.77 4.61 20.65
CA ALA A 176 -9.71 6.03 20.28
C ALA A 176 -9.43 6.96 21.49
N ASN A 177 -8.31 6.75 22.17
CA ASN A 177 -7.86 7.61 23.29
C ASN A 177 -6.77 8.62 22.89
N THR A 178 -6.54 8.80 21.59
CA THR A 178 -5.54 9.76 21.10
C THR A 178 -6.18 11.14 21.01
N SER A 179 -5.67 12.13 21.73
CA SER A 179 -6.18 13.49 21.65
C SER A 179 -5.93 14.06 20.26
N LEU A 180 -7.00 14.41 19.56
CA LEU A 180 -6.92 15.18 18.31
C LEU A 180 -6.45 16.60 18.59
N PRO A 181 -5.81 17.27 17.60
CA PRO A 181 -5.54 18.69 17.71
C PRO A 181 -6.83 19.49 18.00
N GLU A 182 -6.75 20.51 18.86
CA GLU A 182 -7.91 21.30 19.29
C GLU A 182 -8.72 21.85 18.12
N TYR A 183 -8.06 22.29 17.05
CA TYR A 183 -8.72 22.82 15.86
C TYR A 183 -9.64 21.81 15.15
N PHE A 184 -9.50 20.52 15.44
CA PHE A 184 -10.33 19.49 14.79
C PHE A 184 -11.81 19.61 15.20
N SER A 185 -12.07 19.99 16.43
CA SER A 185 -13.43 20.20 16.97
C SER A 185 -14.03 21.56 16.65
N THR A 186 -13.26 22.50 16.08
CA THR A 186 -13.74 23.86 15.77
C THR A 186 -14.48 23.94 14.43
N PHE A 187 -14.41 22.90 13.61
CA PHE A 187 -15.05 22.85 12.30
C PHE A 187 -16.23 21.89 12.28
N ARG A 188 -17.27 22.27 11.53
CA ARG A 188 -18.48 21.46 11.36
C ARG A 188 -18.23 20.17 10.57
N LYS A 189 -17.33 20.22 9.60
CA LYS A 189 -17.00 19.13 8.69
C LYS A 189 -15.49 19.02 8.50
N VAL A 190 -15.01 17.81 8.37
CA VAL A 190 -13.59 17.54 8.12
C VAL A 190 -13.41 16.69 6.86
N VAL A 191 -12.66 17.23 5.92
CA VAL A 191 -12.14 16.50 4.75
C VAL A 191 -10.69 16.16 5.02
N PHE A 192 -10.34 14.88 5.03
CA PHE A 192 -8.99 14.41 5.30
C PHE A 192 -8.33 13.84 4.05
N HIS A 193 -7.17 14.37 3.70
CA HIS A 193 -6.28 13.79 2.69
C HIS A 193 -5.13 13.05 3.38
N PRO A 194 -5.19 11.70 3.46
CA PRO A 194 -4.29 10.90 4.29
C PRO A 194 -2.94 10.57 3.66
N SER A 195 -2.74 10.92 2.39
CA SER A 195 -1.53 10.53 1.65
C SER A 195 -0.45 11.60 1.72
N SER A 196 0.73 11.23 2.17
CA SER A 196 1.94 12.07 2.07
C SER A 196 2.46 12.23 0.62
N LYS A 197 1.80 11.61 -0.35
CA LYS A 197 2.11 11.70 -1.78
C LYS A 197 1.01 12.46 -2.53
N ALA A 198 0.55 13.57 -1.97
CA ALA A 198 -0.41 14.42 -2.66
C ALA A 198 0.15 14.86 -4.02
N ASP A 199 -0.75 15.05 -5.00
CA ASP A 199 -0.38 15.77 -6.22
C ASP A 199 -0.10 17.23 -5.85
N ASP A 200 1.16 17.64 -5.96
CA ASP A 200 1.57 19.01 -5.64
C ASP A 200 0.82 20.06 -6.47
N THR A 201 0.46 19.72 -7.72
CA THR A 201 -0.29 20.59 -8.61
C THR A 201 -1.70 20.77 -8.08
N PHE A 202 -2.34 19.66 -7.67
CA PHE A 202 -3.68 19.70 -7.09
C PHE A 202 -3.69 20.45 -5.76
N VAL A 203 -2.79 20.14 -4.84
CA VAL A 203 -2.69 20.85 -3.56
C VAL A 203 -2.48 22.33 -3.78
N ASN A 204 -1.62 22.72 -4.73
CA ASN A 204 -1.40 24.14 -5.07
C ASN A 204 -2.65 24.79 -5.67
N SER A 205 -3.39 24.10 -6.53
CA SER A 205 -4.63 24.63 -7.11
C SER A 205 -5.71 24.83 -6.05
N LEU A 206 -5.84 23.87 -5.14
CA LEU A 206 -6.76 23.99 -3.99
C LEU A 206 -6.44 25.22 -3.14
N VAL A 207 -5.16 25.41 -2.88
CA VAL A 207 -4.67 26.46 -1.98
C VAL A 207 -4.75 27.85 -2.58
N SER A 208 -4.57 27.95 -3.90
CA SER A 208 -4.63 29.23 -4.62
C SER A 208 -6.05 29.60 -5.11
N SER A 209 -7.02 28.69 -4.98
CA SER A 209 -8.40 28.98 -5.36
C SER A 209 -9.12 29.77 -4.27
N SER A 210 -9.42 31.05 -4.57
CA SER A 210 -10.26 31.88 -3.71
C SER A 210 -11.69 31.32 -3.55
N GLU A 211 -12.23 30.70 -4.61
CA GLU A 211 -13.54 30.08 -4.58
C GLU A 211 -13.58 28.90 -3.59
N LEU A 212 -12.54 28.06 -3.57
CA LEU A 212 -12.47 26.97 -2.60
C LEU A 212 -12.29 27.51 -1.18
N ALA A 213 -11.41 28.49 -0.98
CA ALA A 213 -11.22 29.13 0.33
C ALA A 213 -12.55 29.68 0.87
N ASP A 214 -13.32 30.39 0.02
CA ASP A 214 -14.64 30.92 0.35
C ASP A 214 -15.66 29.80 0.62
N PHE A 215 -15.61 28.72 -0.16
CA PHE A 215 -16.48 27.55 0.05
C PHE A 215 -16.19 26.88 1.39
N LEU A 216 -14.93 26.60 1.70
CA LEU A 216 -14.51 26.00 2.97
C LEU A 216 -14.95 26.88 4.16
N ALA A 217 -14.72 28.20 4.07
CA ALA A 217 -15.08 29.14 5.12
C ALA A 217 -16.60 29.23 5.33
N ARG A 218 -17.37 29.39 4.25
CA ARG A 218 -18.84 29.51 4.34
C ARG A 218 -19.52 28.25 4.86
N ASN A 219 -18.94 27.08 4.62
CA ASN A 219 -19.52 25.81 5.02
C ASN A 219 -18.91 25.24 6.30
N ASP A 220 -17.97 25.95 6.92
CA ASP A 220 -17.26 25.54 8.13
C ASP A 220 -16.58 24.16 7.96
N VAL A 221 -15.81 24.05 6.86
CA VAL A 221 -15.13 22.80 6.48
C VAL A 221 -13.63 22.94 6.70
N LEU A 222 -13.03 22.01 7.43
CA LEU A 222 -11.59 21.82 7.52
C LEU A 222 -11.12 20.92 6.39
N LEU A 223 -10.14 21.36 5.60
CA LEU A 223 -9.34 20.50 4.74
C LEU A 223 -8.02 20.17 5.44
N LEU A 224 -7.89 18.95 5.90
CA LEU A 224 -6.71 18.44 6.60
C LEU A 224 -5.85 17.59 5.65
N ILE A 225 -4.61 18.00 5.42
CA ILE A 225 -3.69 17.35 4.48
C ILE A 225 -2.54 16.73 5.25
N HIS A 226 -2.33 15.42 5.08
CA HIS A 226 -1.13 14.75 5.55
C HIS A 226 0.00 14.96 4.52
N GLY A 227 0.89 15.87 4.82
CA GLY A 227 2.00 16.28 3.96
C GLY A 227 2.69 17.51 4.50
N ASP A 228 3.76 17.92 3.83
CA ASP A 228 4.53 19.09 4.23
C ASP A 228 3.95 20.36 3.63
N LYS A 229 3.83 21.39 4.47
CA LYS A 229 3.51 22.75 4.05
C LYS A 229 4.66 23.31 3.24
N LYS A 230 4.39 23.92 2.10
CA LYS A 230 5.43 24.63 1.34
C LYS A 230 5.85 25.89 2.05
N GLU A 231 7.15 26.10 2.15
CA GLU A 231 7.76 27.26 2.76
C GLU A 231 7.38 28.55 1.99
N GLY A 232 6.95 29.59 2.71
CA GLY A 232 6.59 30.88 2.09
C GLY A 232 5.18 30.98 1.54
N GLU A 233 4.41 29.88 1.45
CA GLU A 233 3.03 29.93 1.00
C GLU A 233 2.06 30.22 2.15
N LYS A 234 1.06 31.10 1.87
CA LYS A 234 -0.05 31.37 2.79
C LYS A 234 -1.24 30.48 2.39
N TYR A 235 -1.79 29.81 3.38
CA TYR A 235 -2.95 28.94 3.21
C TYR A 235 -4.15 29.49 3.93
N PRO A 236 -5.38 29.29 3.42
CA PRO A 236 -6.60 29.65 4.12
C PRO A 236 -6.65 29.02 5.53
N ASP A 237 -7.33 29.68 6.45
CA ASP A 237 -7.45 29.19 7.83
C ASP A 237 -8.13 27.82 7.96
N ASN A 238 -8.95 27.45 6.98
CA ASN A 238 -9.61 26.15 6.87
C ASN A 238 -8.74 25.06 6.24
N VAL A 239 -7.48 25.34 5.90
CA VAL A 239 -6.52 24.36 5.38
C VAL A 239 -5.42 24.13 6.41
N ARG A 240 -5.23 22.90 6.84
CA ARG A 240 -4.20 22.52 7.80
C ARG A 240 -3.36 21.37 7.27
N PHE A 241 -2.10 21.33 7.66
CA PHE A 241 -1.16 20.28 7.30
C PHE A 241 -0.67 19.54 8.53
N ILE A 242 -0.53 18.22 8.40
CA ILE A 242 0.17 17.38 9.38
C ILE A 242 1.41 16.83 8.69
N SER A 243 2.57 17.31 9.10
CA SER A 243 3.86 16.92 8.52
C SER A 243 4.45 15.68 9.21
N GLY A 244 5.30 14.97 8.47
CA GLY A 244 6.08 13.87 8.98
C GLY A 244 5.31 12.55 9.11
N PHE A 245 5.82 11.65 9.96
CA PHE A 245 5.19 10.35 10.18
C PHE A 245 3.98 10.48 11.09
N LEU A 246 2.83 10.04 10.61
CA LEU A 246 1.60 10.00 11.38
C LEU A 246 1.52 8.67 12.14
N PRO A 247 1.57 8.66 13.48
CA PRO A 247 1.42 7.43 14.27
C PRO A 247 0.11 6.73 13.96
N THR A 248 0.11 5.40 13.92
CA THR A 248 -1.06 4.61 13.52
C THR A 248 -2.32 4.94 14.33
N ALA A 249 -2.19 5.15 15.64
CA ALA A 249 -3.33 5.50 16.49
C ALA A 249 -3.93 6.87 16.11
N LEU A 250 -3.07 7.88 15.91
CA LEU A 250 -3.50 9.22 15.49
C LEU A 250 -4.09 9.19 14.08
N TYR A 251 -3.47 8.47 13.14
CA TYR A 251 -4.02 8.27 11.80
C TYR A 251 -5.44 7.71 11.84
N ARG A 252 -5.65 6.63 12.60
CA ARG A 252 -6.97 5.99 12.73
C ARG A 252 -7.99 6.93 13.33
N GLU A 253 -7.63 7.67 14.37
CA GLU A 253 -8.54 8.62 15.02
C GLU A 253 -8.94 9.74 14.05
N ILE A 254 -7.99 10.36 13.36
CA ILE A 254 -8.27 11.39 12.34
C ILE A 254 -9.18 10.80 11.25
N PHE A 255 -8.83 9.61 10.75
CA PHE A 255 -9.57 8.93 9.69
C PHE A 255 -11.03 8.65 10.11
N LEU A 256 -11.25 8.13 11.33
CA LEU A 256 -12.58 7.82 11.85
C LEU A 256 -13.41 9.08 12.11
N ARG A 257 -12.79 10.17 12.57
CA ARG A 257 -13.48 11.43 12.84
C ARG A 257 -13.71 12.30 11.60
N SER A 258 -13.01 12.04 10.51
CA SER A 258 -13.24 12.75 9.26
C SER A 258 -14.59 12.37 8.64
N ASP A 259 -15.29 13.35 8.06
CA ASP A 259 -16.54 13.12 7.33
C ASP A 259 -16.30 12.56 5.94
N ILE A 260 -15.23 13.02 5.29
CA ILE A 260 -14.86 12.65 3.92
C ILE A 260 -13.35 12.40 3.86
N VAL A 261 -12.96 11.38 3.13
CA VAL A 261 -11.55 11.11 2.78
C VAL A 261 -11.33 11.53 1.33
N LEU A 262 -10.34 12.40 1.12
CA LEU A 262 -9.95 12.88 -0.19
C LEU A 262 -8.74 12.11 -0.71
N LEU A 263 -8.84 11.50 -1.88
CA LEU A 263 -7.74 10.85 -2.58
C LEU A 263 -7.31 11.70 -3.77
N ALA A 264 -6.16 12.36 -3.65
CA ALA A 264 -5.54 13.15 -4.70
C ALA A 264 -4.11 12.66 -4.91
N TYR A 265 -3.93 11.70 -5.82
CA TYR A 265 -2.64 11.11 -6.10
C TYR A 265 -1.98 11.74 -7.32
N PRO A 266 -0.63 11.84 -7.33
CA PRO A 266 0.12 12.33 -8.48
C PRO A 266 0.01 11.36 -9.66
N SER A 267 0.21 11.86 -10.88
CA SER A 267 0.24 11.06 -12.11
C SER A 267 1.23 9.88 -12.05
N SER A 268 2.27 9.98 -11.21
CA SER A 268 3.23 8.89 -10.95
C SER A 268 2.63 7.71 -10.17
N PHE A 269 1.41 7.86 -9.62
CA PHE A 269 0.69 6.77 -8.94
C PHE A 269 0.10 5.75 -9.91
N GLN A 270 0.28 5.90 -11.20
CA GLN A 270 -0.21 4.99 -12.24
C GLN A 270 0.16 3.53 -11.95
N ASN A 271 -0.74 2.62 -12.36
CA ASN A 271 -0.54 1.17 -12.27
C ASN A 271 -0.36 0.63 -10.83
N GLN A 272 -1.06 1.24 -9.89
CA GLN A 272 -1.13 0.86 -8.48
C GLN A 272 -2.58 0.90 -8.01
N VAL A 273 -2.85 0.33 -6.84
CA VAL A 273 -4.11 0.52 -6.11
C VAL A 273 -3.84 1.25 -4.79
N SER A 274 -4.85 1.94 -4.31
CA SER A 274 -4.77 2.68 -3.04
C SER A 274 -5.26 1.82 -1.88
N GLY A 275 -4.40 1.50 -0.92
CA GLY A 275 -4.82 0.86 0.33
C GLY A 275 -5.85 1.70 1.09
N VAL A 276 -5.76 3.04 1.01
CA VAL A 276 -6.69 3.96 1.68
C VAL A 276 -8.10 3.86 1.12
N SER A 277 -8.28 3.58 -0.18
CA SER A 277 -9.62 3.38 -0.75
C SER A 277 -10.31 2.17 -0.11
N PHE A 278 -9.58 1.08 0.13
CA PHE A 278 -10.11 -0.10 0.82
C PHE A 278 -10.32 0.14 2.32
N GLU A 279 -9.53 1.00 2.96
CA GLU A 279 -9.81 1.47 4.32
C GLU A 279 -11.10 2.27 4.38
N CYS A 280 -11.39 3.13 3.38
CA CYS A 280 -12.66 3.85 3.29
C CYS A 280 -13.85 2.89 3.20
N VAL A 281 -13.78 1.89 2.32
CA VAL A 281 -14.83 0.87 2.17
C VAL A 281 -15.04 0.11 3.49
N ALA A 282 -13.97 -0.39 4.10
CA ALA A 282 -14.04 -1.17 5.34
C ALA A 282 -14.66 -0.37 6.50
N ASN A 283 -14.39 0.93 6.57
CA ASN A 283 -14.87 1.82 7.64
C ASN A 283 -16.12 2.62 7.24
N ARG A 284 -16.73 2.33 6.09
CA ARG A 284 -17.94 3.03 5.58
C ARG A 284 -17.74 4.55 5.49
N LYS A 285 -16.55 5.00 5.11
CA LYS A 285 -16.22 6.41 4.94
C LYS A 285 -16.59 6.90 3.56
N ASN A 286 -17.20 8.08 3.48
CA ASN A 286 -17.37 8.79 2.22
C ASN A 286 -15.99 9.12 1.63
N MET A 287 -15.87 9.02 0.32
CA MET A 287 -14.63 9.26 -0.39
C MET A 287 -14.86 10.22 -1.55
N LEU A 288 -13.93 11.14 -1.74
CA LEU A 288 -13.77 11.92 -2.96
C LEU A 288 -12.43 11.58 -3.59
N VAL A 289 -12.42 11.43 -4.89
CA VAL A 289 -11.25 11.01 -5.65
C VAL A 289 -10.99 12.00 -6.77
N LEU A 290 -9.82 12.63 -6.78
CA LEU A 290 -9.37 13.37 -7.95
C LEU A 290 -9.23 12.41 -9.13
N GLU A 291 -9.77 12.79 -10.31
CA GLU A 291 -9.74 11.96 -11.51
C GLU A 291 -8.36 11.37 -11.75
N HIS A 292 -8.27 10.06 -11.66
CA HIS A 292 -7.03 9.32 -11.86
C HIS A 292 -7.31 7.90 -12.38
N PRO A 293 -6.71 7.48 -13.51
CA PRO A 293 -7.01 6.18 -14.11
C PRO A 293 -6.85 4.98 -13.19
N ALA A 294 -5.87 5.03 -12.27
CA ALA A 294 -5.62 3.97 -11.29
C ALA A 294 -6.65 3.88 -10.17
N LEU A 295 -7.64 4.79 -10.12
CA LEU A 295 -8.65 4.86 -9.07
C LEU A 295 -10.08 4.71 -9.61
N HIS A 296 -10.26 4.42 -10.90
CA HIS A 296 -11.58 4.24 -11.51
C HIS A 296 -12.41 3.14 -10.84
N TYR A 297 -11.76 2.11 -10.28
CA TYR A 297 -12.43 1.06 -9.50
C TYR A 297 -13.15 1.58 -8.25
N CYS A 298 -12.86 2.79 -7.80
CA CYS A 298 -13.56 3.39 -6.65
C CYS A 298 -15.05 3.63 -6.92
N ARG A 299 -15.47 3.76 -8.20
CA ARG A 299 -16.88 3.87 -8.59
C ARG A 299 -17.70 2.66 -8.18
N ASP A 300 -17.09 1.48 -8.12
CA ASP A 300 -17.78 0.23 -7.80
C ASP A 300 -18.16 0.10 -6.31
N PHE A 301 -17.63 1.00 -5.46
CA PHE A 301 -17.81 0.89 -4.01
C PHE A 301 -18.95 1.75 -3.47
N TYR A 302 -19.45 2.72 -4.23
CA TYR A 302 -20.40 3.73 -3.75
C TYR A 302 -21.62 3.81 -4.66
N ASN A 303 -22.73 4.29 -4.09
CA ASN A 303 -23.95 4.60 -4.82
C ASN A 303 -23.96 6.03 -5.43
N TYR A 304 -22.82 6.69 -5.40
CA TYR A 304 -22.53 7.98 -6.05
C TYR A 304 -21.20 7.88 -6.79
N ASP A 305 -20.95 8.78 -7.76
CA ASP A 305 -19.61 8.84 -8.37
C ASP A 305 -18.65 9.56 -7.42
N PRO A 306 -17.65 8.88 -6.86
CA PRO A 306 -16.68 9.52 -5.97
C PRO A 306 -15.61 10.32 -6.72
N ILE A 307 -15.54 10.23 -8.06
CA ILE A 307 -14.50 10.84 -8.90
C ILE A 307 -14.96 12.19 -9.41
N PHE A 308 -14.10 13.20 -9.33
CA PHE A 308 -14.34 14.57 -9.77
C PHE A 308 -13.14 15.15 -10.52
#